data_552c755f7ded7804217e74d88531b1d5
#
_entry.id   552c755f7ded7804217e74d88531b1d5
#
_cell.length_a   1.000
_cell.length_b   1.000
_cell.length_c   1.000
_cell.angle_alpha   90.00
_cell.angle_beta   90.00
_cell.angle_gamma   90.00
#
_symmetry.space_group_name_H-M   'P 1'
#
loop_
_entity.id
_entity.type
_entity.pdbx_description
1 polymer ?
#
loop_
_entity_poly.entity_id
_entity_poly.type
_entity_poly.pdbx_seq_one_letter_code
_entity_poly.pdbx_strand_id
1 'polypeptide(L)'
;LAKRAVDSGDLAAAEKQLRVALELKPSAEIAVLIQTRLARVLAAGKQFPAALAILDDLAGDTAAAPLVAEVRGDILMLQGQRDAAAKAYAAADAALAERDEARPVLDLKLADVGLTPAKRASDADDGEAP
;
A
#
# COMPACT_ATOMS: atom_id res chain seq x y z
N LEU A 1 -10.37 -17.32 -20.34
CA LEU A 1 -11.04 -16.22 -21.06
C LEU A 1 -12.33 -15.78 -20.37
N ALA A 2 -13.24 -16.71 -20.05
CA ALA A 2 -14.46 -16.41 -19.31
C ALA A 2 -14.11 -15.89 -17.90
N LYS A 3 -13.07 -16.45 -17.30
CA LYS A 3 -12.59 -16.02 -15.99
C LYS A 3 -12.10 -14.56 -16.01
N ARG A 4 -11.40 -14.15 -17.06
CA ARG A 4 -10.96 -12.77 -17.21
C ARG A 4 -12.11 -11.79 -17.35
N ALA A 5 -13.15 -12.17 -18.08
CA ALA A 5 -14.33 -11.33 -18.22
C ALA A 5 -15.05 -11.15 -16.88
N VAL A 6 -15.15 -12.23 -16.10
CA VAL A 6 -15.73 -12.16 -14.75
C VAL A 6 -14.87 -11.29 -13.85
N ASP A 7 -13.54 -11.48 -13.89
CA ASP A 7 -12.61 -10.67 -13.07
C ASP A 7 -12.71 -9.18 -13.42
N SER A 8 -12.84 -8.84 -14.70
CA SER A 8 -13.02 -7.46 -15.15
C SER A 8 -14.33 -6.87 -14.66
N GLY A 9 -15.41 -7.67 -14.71
CA GLY A 9 -16.71 -7.27 -14.18
C GLY A 9 -16.67 -7.08 -12.69
N ASP A 10 -15.96 -7.94 -11.97
CA ASP A 10 -15.79 -7.84 -10.53
C ASP A 10 -15.00 -6.59 -10.14
N LEU A 11 -13.98 -6.22 -10.93
CA LEU A 11 -13.21 -5.00 -10.69
C LEU A 11 -14.08 -3.76 -10.88
N ALA A 12 -14.89 -3.70 -11.93
CA ALA A 12 -15.80 -2.59 -12.16
C ALA A 12 -16.83 -2.47 -11.04
N ALA A 13 -17.37 -3.59 -10.59
CA ALA A 13 -18.31 -3.60 -9.46
C ALA A 13 -17.63 -3.14 -8.16
N ALA A 14 -16.40 -3.61 -7.91
CA ALA A 14 -15.64 -3.22 -6.73
C ALA A 14 -15.35 -1.71 -6.75
N GLU A 15 -14.93 -1.17 -7.89
CA GLU A 15 -14.69 0.26 -8.04
C GLU A 15 -15.95 1.06 -7.70
N LYS A 16 -17.08 0.67 -8.27
CA LYS A 16 -18.35 1.36 -8.04
C LYS A 16 -18.73 1.34 -6.56
N GLN A 17 -18.62 0.18 -5.92
CA GLN A 17 -18.95 0.05 -4.49
C GLN A 17 -18.06 0.91 -3.62
N LEU A 18 -16.75 0.97 -3.92
CA LEU A 18 -15.81 1.78 -3.16
C LEU A 18 -16.10 3.28 -3.33
N ARG A 19 -16.44 3.72 -4.55
CA ARG A 19 -16.80 5.11 -4.80
C ARG A 19 -18.09 5.50 -4.06
N VAL A 20 -19.09 4.62 -4.04
CA VAL A 20 -20.32 4.83 -3.27
C VAL A 20 -20.01 4.94 -1.78
N ALA A 21 -19.11 4.08 -1.27
CA ALA A 21 -18.72 4.12 0.13
C ALA A 21 -18.08 5.47 0.50
N LEU A 22 -17.28 6.04 -0.40
CA LEU A 22 -16.67 7.36 -0.17
C LEU A 22 -17.72 8.48 -0.15
N GLU A 23 -18.75 8.36 -0.96
CA GLU A 23 -19.85 9.35 -1.00
C GLU A 23 -20.63 9.40 0.33
N LEU A 24 -20.58 8.33 1.12
CA LEU A 24 -21.22 8.28 2.43
C LEU A 24 -20.45 9.04 3.50
N LYS A 25 -19.35 9.70 3.14
CA LYS A 25 -18.51 10.52 4.01
C LYS A 25 -18.08 9.77 5.28
N PRO A 26 -17.34 8.66 5.13
CA PRO A 26 -16.85 7.91 6.28
C PRO A 26 -15.81 8.71 7.06
N SER A 27 -15.43 8.21 8.25
CA SER A 27 -14.35 8.83 9.02
C SER A 27 -13.07 8.85 8.19
N ALA A 28 -12.13 9.74 8.55
CA ALA A 28 -10.87 9.87 7.82
C ALA A 28 -10.10 8.55 7.75
N GLU A 29 -10.08 7.79 8.84
CA GLU A 29 -9.39 6.49 8.90
C GLU A 29 -10.01 5.48 7.94
N ILE A 30 -11.34 5.41 7.91
CA ILE A 30 -12.06 4.51 7.01
C ILE A 30 -11.90 4.97 5.56
N ALA A 31 -11.95 6.28 5.33
CA ALA A 31 -11.75 6.83 3.99
C ALA A 31 -10.40 6.42 3.40
N VAL A 32 -9.33 6.45 4.21
CA VAL A 32 -8.00 6.02 3.76
C VAL A 32 -8.03 4.55 3.33
N LEU A 33 -8.67 3.67 4.10
CA LEU A 33 -8.77 2.26 3.74
C LEU A 33 -9.55 2.05 2.44
N ILE A 34 -10.64 2.80 2.26
CA ILE A 34 -11.43 2.72 1.03
C ILE A 34 -10.61 3.23 -0.15
N GLN A 35 -9.93 4.37 0.01
CA GLN A 35 -9.13 4.97 -1.06
C GLN A 35 -7.96 4.08 -1.47
N THR A 36 -7.26 3.48 -0.51
CA THR A 36 -6.16 2.57 -0.84
C THR A 36 -6.66 1.30 -1.52
N ARG A 37 -7.82 0.78 -1.14
CA ARG A 37 -8.46 -0.33 -1.86
C ARG A 37 -8.85 0.06 -3.27
N LEU A 38 -9.42 1.25 -3.44
CA LEU A 38 -9.78 1.76 -4.75
C LEU A 38 -8.55 1.87 -5.65
N ALA A 39 -7.43 2.37 -5.11
CA ALA A 39 -6.17 2.43 -5.86
C ALA A 39 -5.72 1.04 -6.31
N ARG A 40 -5.83 0.03 -5.44
CA ARG A 40 -5.47 -1.35 -5.80
C ARG A 40 -6.40 -1.91 -6.89
N VAL A 41 -7.70 -1.64 -6.80
CA VAL A 41 -8.67 -2.09 -7.80
C VAL A 41 -8.37 -1.45 -9.16
N LEU A 42 -8.11 -0.14 -9.18
CA LEU A 42 -7.74 0.56 -10.42
C LEU A 42 -6.45 -0.01 -11.01
N ALA A 43 -5.46 -0.28 -10.18
CA ALA A 43 -4.19 -0.86 -10.64
C ALA A 43 -4.38 -2.28 -11.18
N ALA A 44 -5.24 -3.08 -10.57
CA ALA A 44 -5.58 -4.42 -11.08
C ALA A 44 -6.21 -4.33 -12.47
N GLY A 45 -6.96 -3.26 -12.75
CA GLY A 45 -7.51 -2.96 -14.07
C GLY A 45 -6.55 -2.21 -14.98
N LYS A 46 -5.29 -2.09 -14.58
CA LYS A 46 -4.22 -1.40 -15.32
C LYS A 46 -4.45 0.10 -15.49
N GLN A 47 -5.27 0.70 -14.64
CA GLN A 47 -5.50 2.13 -14.61
C GLN A 47 -4.50 2.79 -13.63
N PHE A 48 -3.22 2.67 -13.96
CA PHE A 48 -2.14 3.09 -13.07
C PHE A 48 -2.12 4.59 -12.77
N PRO A 49 -2.28 5.49 -13.75
CA PRO A 49 -2.30 6.92 -13.43
C PRO A 49 -3.41 7.29 -12.44
N ALA A 50 -4.60 6.73 -12.62
CA ALA A 50 -5.72 6.98 -11.71
C ALA A 50 -5.43 6.42 -10.32
N ALA A 51 -4.85 5.22 -10.25
CA ALA A 51 -4.49 4.60 -8.98
C ALA A 51 -3.46 5.43 -8.21
N LEU A 52 -2.41 5.87 -8.89
CA LEU A 52 -1.35 6.66 -8.26
C LEU A 52 -1.87 8.06 -7.84
N ALA A 53 -2.79 8.64 -8.61
CA ALA A 53 -3.40 9.92 -8.26
C ALA A 53 -4.14 9.84 -6.91
N ILE A 54 -4.83 8.74 -6.65
CA ILE A 54 -5.51 8.53 -5.37
C ILE A 54 -4.49 8.54 -4.22
N LEU A 55 -3.35 7.86 -4.41
CA LEU A 55 -2.31 7.83 -3.39
C LEU A 55 -1.67 9.20 -3.18
N ASP A 56 -1.51 9.97 -4.26
CA ASP A 56 -0.98 11.33 -4.16
C ASP A 56 -1.89 12.24 -3.33
N ASP A 57 -3.20 12.06 -3.44
CA ASP A 57 -4.17 12.81 -2.62
C ASP A 57 -4.02 12.50 -1.13
N LEU A 58 -3.46 11.35 -0.78
CA LEU A 58 -3.26 10.94 0.61
C LEU A 58 -1.86 11.31 1.14
N ALA A 59 -1.03 11.95 0.33
CA ALA A 59 0.38 12.22 0.66
C ALA A 59 0.55 13.09 1.92
N GLY A 60 -0.43 13.94 2.24
CA GLY A 60 -0.38 14.81 3.41
C GLY A 60 -0.81 14.15 4.72
N ASP A 61 -1.35 12.93 4.66
CA ASP A 61 -1.81 12.21 5.85
C ASP A 61 -0.67 11.37 6.43
N THR A 62 -0.03 11.90 7.48
CA THR A 62 1.11 11.23 8.10
C THR A 62 0.72 9.91 8.76
N ALA A 63 -0.50 9.80 9.29
CA ALA A 63 -0.98 8.54 9.88
C ALA A 63 -1.10 7.44 8.83
N ALA A 64 -1.46 7.80 7.61
CA ALA A 64 -1.62 6.86 6.50
C ALA A 64 -0.31 6.57 5.76
N ALA A 65 0.76 7.32 6.03
CA ALA A 65 2.00 7.25 5.25
C ALA A 65 2.55 5.82 5.05
N PRO A 66 2.63 4.96 6.07
CA PRO A 66 3.14 3.60 5.85
C PRO A 66 2.26 2.81 4.88
N LEU A 67 0.94 2.87 5.04
CA LEU A 67 0.02 2.14 4.18
C LEU A 67 0.07 2.67 2.75
N VAL A 68 0.05 3.99 2.58
CA VAL A 68 0.11 4.62 1.25
C VAL A 68 1.39 4.22 0.53
N ALA A 69 2.53 4.25 1.22
CA ALA A 69 3.81 3.87 0.61
C ALA A 69 3.84 2.39 0.24
N GLU A 70 3.31 1.51 1.08
CA GLU A 70 3.24 0.08 0.77
C GLU A 70 2.36 -0.18 -0.45
N VAL A 71 1.18 0.45 -0.53
CA VAL A 71 0.28 0.30 -1.68
C VAL A 71 0.93 0.85 -2.94
N ARG A 72 1.63 1.97 -2.84
CA ARG A 72 2.39 2.52 -3.98
C ARG A 72 3.43 1.52 -4.47
N GLY A 73 4.14 0.88 -3.57
CA GLY A 73 5.10 -0.18 -3.93
C GLY A 73 4.43 -1.33 -4.67
N ASP A 74 3.27 -1.78 -4.18
CA ASP A 74 2.53 -2.86 -4.81
C ASP A 74 2.11 -2.49 -6.24
N ILE A 75 1.64 -1.26 -6.45
CA ILE A 75 1.24 -0.76 -7.77
C ILE A 75 2.45 -0.67 -8.70
N LEU A 76 3.57 -0.16 -8.20
CA LEU A 76 4.80 -0.08 -8.98
C LEU A 76 5.32 -1.46 -9.38
N MET A 77 5.17 -2.46 -8.52
CA MET A 77 5.49 -3.85 -8.87
C MET A 77 4.62 -4.34 -10.04
N LEU A 78 3.33 -4.03 -10.03
CA LEU A 78 2.43 -4.38 -11.12
C LEU A 78 2.84 -3.71 -12.44
N GLN A 79 3.43 -2.52 -12.37
CA GLN A 79 3.94 -1.81 -13.54
C GLN A 79 5.31 -2.33 -13.99
N GLY A 80 5.91 -3.29 -13.27
CA GLY A 80 7.24 -3.79 -13.57
C GLY A 80 8.36 -2.86 -13.14
N GLN A 81 8.07 -1.85 -12.32
CA GLN A 81 9.05 -0.87 -11.85
C GLN A 81 9.61 -1.29 -10.49
N ARG A 82 10.43 -2.33 -10.51
CA ARG A 82 10.95 -2.96 -9.30
C ARG A 82 11.78 -2.00 -8.43
N ASP A 83 12.64 -1.19 -9.03
CA ASP A 83 13.49 -0.26 -8.26
C ASP A 83 12.67 0.82 -7.58
N ALA A 84 11.68 1.37 -8.27
CA ALA A 84 10.77 2.36 -7.69
C ALA A 84 9.93 1.72 -6.58
N ALA A 85 9.48 0.49 -6.78
CA ALA A 85 8.72 -0.24 -5.76
C ALA A 85 9.58 -0.47 -4.51
N ALA A 86 10.86 -0.82 -4.68
CA ALA A 86 11.78 -0.99 -3.56
C ALA A 86 11.89 0.29 -2.72
N LYS A 87 11.99 1.44 -3.37
CA LYS A 87 12.02 2.73 -2.67
C LYS A 87 10.73 3.00 -1.89
N ALA A 88 9.58 2.66 -2.48
CA ALA A 88 8.29 2.84 -1.84
C ALA A 88 8.16 1.93 -0.60
N TYR A 89 8.55 0.66 -0.72
CA TYR A 89 8.54 -0.26 0.42
C TYR A 89 9.51 0.19 1.51
N ALA A 90 10.68 0.68 1.14
CA ALA A 90 11.64 1.21 2.10
C ALA A 90 11.07 2.42 2.85
N ALA A 91 10.34 3.29 2.16
CA ALA A 91 9.68 4.44 2.78
C ALA A 91 8.60 3.99 3.77
N ALA A 92 7.82 2.97 3.41
CA ALA A 92 6.82 2.40 4.31
C ALA A 92 7.47 1.83 5.57
N ASP A 93 8.56 1.08 5.39
CA ASP A 93 9.29 0.47 6.50
C ASP A 93 9.91 1.54 7.41
N ALA A 94 10.51 2.58 6.85
CA ALA A 94 11.08 3.68 7.63
C ALA A 94 10.02 4.38 8.48
N ALA A 95 8.83 4.62 7.90
CA ALA A 95 7.73 5.25 8.64
C ALA A 95 7.25 4.36 9.80
N LEU A 96 7.18 3.04 9.58
CA LEU A 96 6.83 2.10 10.64
C LEU A 96 7.92 2.01 11.71
N ALA A 97 9.19 2.04 11.31
CA ALA A 97 10.31 1.99 12.25
C ALA A 97 10.30 3.19 13.19
N GLU A 98 9.97 4.38 12.69
CA GLU A 98 9.82 5.59 13.51
C GLU A 98 8.75 5.44 14.59
N ARG A 99 7.74 4.61 14.34
CA ARG A 99 6.66 4.33 15.28
C ARG A 99 6.91 3.08 16.10
N ASP A 100 8.05 2.44 15.93
CA ASP A 100 8.36 1.12 16.50
C ASP A 100 7.27 0.09 16.18
N GLU A 101 6.71 0.17 14.98
CA GLU A 101 5.70 -0.75 14.47
C GLU A 101 6.31 -1.71 13.46
N ALA A 102 5.70 -2.87 13.31
CA ALA A 102 6.13 -3.88 12.34
C ALA A 102 4.94 -4.41 11.56
N ARG A 103 5.18 -4.76 10.29
CA ARG A 103 4.21 -5.44 9.45
C ARG A 103 4.91 -6.60 8.75
N PRO A 104 4.67 -7.84 9.21
CA PRO A 104 5.32 -9.01 8.59
C PRO A 104 5.12 -9.13 7.09
N VAL A 105 3.95 -8.72 6.57
CA VAL A 105 3.68 -8.74 5.12
C VAL A 105 4.61 -7.78 4.39
N LEU A 106 4.87 -6.60 4.96
CA LEU A 106 5.81 -5.65 4.36
C LEU A 106 7.24 -6.21 4.36
N ASP A 107 7.63 -6.91 5.42
CA ASP A 107 8.95 -7.53 5.49
C ASP A 107 9.15 -8.54 4.35
N LEU A 108 8.11 -9.29 3.99
CA LEU A 108 8.15 -10.20 2.83
C LEU A 108 8.30 -9.43 1.52
N LYS A 109 7.63 -8.29 1.39
CA LYS A 109 7.74 -7.44 0.20
C LYS A 109 9.13 -6.83 0.07
N LEU A 110 9.72 -6.40 1.20
CA LEU A 110 11.09 -5.91 1.23
C LEU A 110 12.07 -7.00 0.76
N ALA A 111 11.96 -8.20 1.31
CA ALA A 111 12.81 -9.31 0.91
C ALA A 111 12.68 -9.60 -0.58
N ASP A 112 11.47 -9.51 -1.13
CA ASP A 112 11.20 -9.76 -2.54
C ASP A 112 11.91 -8.76 -3.46
N VAL A 113 12.19 -7.55 -2.98
CA VAL A 113 12.94 -6.53 -3.72
C VAL A 113 14.39 -6.39 -3.23
N GLY A 114 14.88 -7.36 -2.46
CA GLY A 114 16.28 -7.43 -2.04
C GLY A 114 16.62 -6.54 -0.84
N LEU A 115 15.64 -6.14 -0.05
CA LEU A 115 15.85 -5.26 1.10
C LEU A 115 15.59 -6.00 2.41
N THR A 116 16.17 -5.47 3.50
CA THR A 116 15.90 -5.94 4.86
C THR A 116 15.18 -4.86 5.64
N PRO A 117 14.33 -5.23 6.62
CA PRO A 117 13.65 -4.24 7.45
C PRO A 117 14.65 -3.39 8.24
N ALA A 118 14.31 -2.12 8.44
CA ALA A 118 15.07 -1.23 9.30
C ALA A 118 14.96 -1.70 10.76
N LYS A 119 15.97 -1.39 11.57
CA LYS A 119 15.93 -1.69 13.00
C LYS A 119 14.84 -0.88 13.69
N ARG A 120 14.19 -1.50 14.66
CA ARG A 120 13.22 -0.86 15.54
C ARG A 120 13.85 -0.63 16.91
N ALA A 121 13.29 0.32 17.66
CA ALA A 121 13.75 0.57 19.02
C ALA A 121 13.60 -0.69 19.89
N SER A 122 12.54 -1.46 19.69
CA SER A 122 12.32 -2.71 20.40
C SER A 122 13.37 -3.78 20.08
N ASP A 123 13.99 -3.74 18.91
CA ASP A 123 15.05 -4.70 18.51
C ASP A 123 16.34 -4.46 19.32
N ALA A 124 16.57 -3.25 19.80
CA ALA A 124 17.78 -2.92 20.55
C ALA A 124 17.82 -3.65 21.90
N ASP A 125 16.66 -3.91 22.51
CA ASP A 125 16.59 -4.63 23.79
C ASP A 125 16.95 -6.11 23.62
N ASP A 126 16.65 -6.69 22.46
CA ASP A 126 16.98 -8.07 22.15
C ASP A 126 18.46 -8.28 21.83
N GLY A 127 19.14 -7.22 21.44
CA GLY A 127 20.55 -7.24 21.08
C GLY A 127 21.49 -7.16 22.27
N GLU A 128 21.01 -6.88 23.47
CA GLU A 128 21.82 -6.70 24.68
C GLU A 128 21.82 -7.93 25.59
N ALA A 129 21.87 -9.11 25.04
CA ALA A 129 22.07 -10.31 25.86
C ALA A 129 23.47 -10.28 26.48
N PRO A 130 23.61 -10.42 27.80
CA PRO A 130 24.93 -10.47 28.45
C PRO A 130 25.75 -11.68 28.03
#